data_d5c178eb34b42fa9ca243b9207a7a0ec
#
_entry.id   d5c178eb34b42fa9ca243b9207a7a0ec
#
_cell.length_a   1.000
_cell.length_b   1.000
_cell.length_c   1.000
_cell.angle_alpha   90.00
_cell.angle_beta   90.00
_cell.angle_gamma   90.00
#
_symmetry.space_group_name_H-M   'P 1'
#
loop_
_entity.id
_entity.type
_entity.pdbx_description
1 polymer ?
#
loop_
_entity_poly.entity_id
_entity_poly.type
_entity_poly.pdbx_seq_one_letter_code
_entity_poly.pdbx_strand_id
1 'polypeptide(L)'
;AFIEDPLRVLRVARFSALDSEFKIQEETLALMKKMVSSGELKSLSVERVVAEVSKGLGGRNPDIMIRHLCECGALNEVFPGLNPDPDLSGDFVNLGLALKETPNSVATESKIIMLLLVPYFGEHYLPETYKRWIKQQEYLLKYLKISSMYLKIFNNIKNEEVNLRNFLTLREEDKLDCLYRLDFFRRPNITSEILNIIPFFYKEFKVMSSPYECLNKFLSLFSSEISQLKSELDASKSGDEIKEFVYQERLSILKKISH
;
A
#
# COMPACT_ATOMS: atom_id res chain seq x y z
N ALA A 1 -1.59 36.53 -5.72
CA ALA A 1 -0.70 35.69 -4.90
C ALA A 1 -1.13 34.20 -4.81
N PHE A 2 -2.41 33.84 -4.44
CA PHE A 2 -2.78 32.40 -4.28
C PHE A 2 -2.89 31.68 -5.63
N ILE A 3 -3.41 32.32 -6.65
CA ILE A 3 -3.66 31.80 -8.01
C ILE A 3 -2.34 31.57 -8.80
N GLU A 4 -1.26 32.21 -8.44
CA GLU A 4 0.02 32.16 -9.18
C GLU A 4 0.77 30.82 -9.05
N ASP A 5 0.50 30.04 -8.02
CA ASP A 5 1.15 28.73 -7.81
C ASP A 5 0.10 27.67 -7.42
N PRO A 6 -0.28 26.78 -8.36
CA PRO A 6 -1.25 25.71 -8.12
C PRO A 6 -0.86 24.75 -6.99
N LEU A 7 0.44 24.63 -6.67
CA LEU A 7 0.90 23.81 -5.55
C LEU A 7 0.32 24.25 -4.19
N ARG A 8 -0.14 25.50 -4.11
CA ARG A 8 -0.77 26.00 -2.88
C ARG A 8 -2.02 25.22 -2.48
N VAL A 9 -2.76 24.66 -3.42
CA VAL A 9 -3.89 23.76 -3.13
C VAL A 9 -3.42 22.59 -2.26
N LEU A 10 -2.35 21.90 -2.67
CA LEU A 10 -1.79 20.78 -1.92
C LEU A 10 -1.18 21.23 -0.59
N ARG A 11 -0.53 22.40 -0.58
CA ARG A 11 0.07 22.97 0.63
C ARG A 11 -0.98 23.34 1.67
N VAL A 12 -2.10 23.96 1.26
CA VAL A 12 -3.20 24.27 2.19
C VAL A 12 -3.77 23.00 2.80
N ALA A 13 -4.05 21.97 2.00
CA ALA A 13 -4.52 20.68 2.51
C ALA A 13 -3.52 20.06 3.49
N ARG A 14 -2.20 20.13 3.20
CA ARG A 14 -1.15 19.65 4.10
C ARG A 14 -1.03 20.49 5.37
N PHE A 15 -1.08 21.80 5.26
CA PHE A 15 -0.95 22.68 6.43
C PHE A 15 -2.16 22.58 7.35
N SER A 16 -3.37 22.39 6.83
CA SER A 16 -4.55 22.13 7.66
C SER A 16 -4.44 20.83 8.46
N ALA A 17 -3.59 19.90 8.01
CA ALA A 17 -3.31 18.63 8.69
C ALA A 17 -2.24 18.72 9.80
N LEU A 18 -1.61 19.87 10.01
CA LEU A 18 -0.65 20.06 11.09
C LEU A 18 -1.33 20.06 12.46
N ASP A 19 -2.53 20.62 12.51
CA ASP A 19 -3.35 20.69 13.72
C ASP A 19 -4.80 20.36 13.38
N SER A 20 -5.44 19.50 14.18
CA SER A 20 -6.83 19.09 13.99
C SER A 20 -7.84 20.23 14.20
N GLU A 21 -7.44 21.31 14.86
CA GLU A 21 -8.26 22.49 15.06
C GLU A 21 -8.23 23.47 13.88
N PHE A 22 -7.25 23.34 12.97
CA PHE A 22 -7.19 24.17 11.78
C PHE A 22 -8.35 23.88 10.82
N LYS A 23 -9.10 24.93 10.50
CA LYS A 23 -10.17 24.88 9.49
C LYS A 23 -9.78 25.72 8.29
N ILE A 24 -9.97 25.18 7.11
CA ILE A 24 -9.86 25.96 5.88
C ILE A 24 -11.10 26.86 5.80
N GLN A 25 -10.89 28.16 5.63
CA GLN A 25 -12.00 29.10 5.44
C GLN A 25 -12.74 28.80 4.15
N GLU A 26 -14.04 29.05 4.11
CA GLU A 26 -14.92 28.73 2.97
C GLU A 26 -14.45 29.38 1.68
N GLU A 27 -14.01 30.64 1.75
CA GLU A 27 -13.48 31.37 0.58
C GLU A 27 -12.20 30.72 0.04
N THR A 28 -11.32 30.23 0.93
CA THR A 28 -10.12 29.51 0.53
C THR A 28 -10.46 28.17 -0.11
N LEU A 29 -11.41 27.43 0.45
CA LEU A 29 -11.87 26.15 -0.10
C LEU A 29 -12.53 26.37 -1.48
N ALA A 30 -13.37 27.42 -1.63
CA ALA A 30 -13.96 27.79 -2.91
C ALA A 30 -12.91 28.13 -3.96
N LEU A 31 -11.85 28.84 -3.58
CA LEU A 31 -10.73 29.15 -4.45
C LEU A 31 -9.96 27.88 -4.86
N MET A 32 -9.70 26.97 -3.92
CA MET A 32 -9.09 25.67 -4.22
C MET A 32 -9.92 24.89 -5.25
N LYS A 33 -11.25 24.78 -5.04
CA LYS A 33 -12.17 24.14 -6.00
C LYS A 33 -12.11 24.77 -7.38
N LYS A 34 -12.07 26.10 -7.46
CA LYS A 34 -11.95 26.83 -8.73
C LYS A 34 -10.63 26.50 -9.43
N MET A 35 -9.49 26.49 -8.73
CA MET A 35 -8.19 26.18 -9.30
C MET A 35 -8.09 24.73 -9.78
N VAL A 36 -8.72 23.80 -9.06
CA VAL A 36 -8.80 22.39 -9.47
C VAL A 36 -9.65 22.27 -10.75
N SER A 37 -10.85 22.87 -10.77
CA SER A 37 -11.76 22.78 -11.91
C SER A 37 -11.24 23.48 -13.17
N SER A 38 -10.38 24.50 -13.04
CA SER A 38 -9.70 25.13 -14.18
C SER A 38 -8.54 24.29 -14.74
N GLY A 39 -8.17 23.16 -14.07
CA GLY A 39 -7.12 22.26 -14.52
C GLY A 39 -5.69 22.77 -14.24
N GLU A 40 -5.54 23.79 -13.41
CA GLU A 40 -4.23 24.40 -13.11
C GLU A 40 -3.25 23.38 -12.47
N LEU A 41 -3.76 22.41 -11.70
CA LEU A 41 -2.93 21.39 -11.06
C LEU A 41 -2.18 20.50 -12.06
N LYS A 42 -2.67 20.38 -13.31
CA LYS A 42 -2.01 19.60 -14.39
C LYS A 42 -0.67 20.21 -14.81
N SER A 43 -0.44 21.47 -14.51
CA SER A 43 0.85 22.14 -14.78
C SER A 43 1.94 21.81 -13.76
N LEU A 44 1.58 21.18 -12.64
CA LEU A 44 2.53 20.84 -11.60
C LEU A 44 3.45 19.69 -12.02
N SER A 45 4.73 19.83 -11.73
CA SER A 45 5.64 18.71 -11.89
C SER A 45 5.36 17.61 -10.85
N VAL A 46 5.54 16.37 -11.27
CA VAL A 46 5.28 15.18 -10.45
C VAL A 46 6.06 15.22 -9.13
N GLU A 47 7.31 15.67 -9.20
CA GLU A 47 8.20 15.75 -8.04
C GLU A 47 7.65 16.70 -6.98
N ARG A 48 7.07 17.85 -7.39
CA ARG A 48 6.44 18.80 -6.46
C ARG A 48 5.19 18.20 -5.81
N VAL A 49 4.38 17.51 -6.60
CA VAL A 49 3.17 16.82 -6.12
C VAL A 49 3.55 15.74 -5.10
N VAL A 50 4.46 14.84 -5.47
CA VAL A 50 4.93 13.74 -4.59
C VAL A 50 5.52 14.30 -3.30
N ALA A 51 6.32 15.36 -3.37
CA ALA A 51 6.92 15.96 -2.19
C ALA A 51 5.88 16.50 -1.20
N GLU A 52 4.82 17.16 -1.66
CA GLU A 52 3.78 17.70 -0.77
C GLU A 52 2.89 16.59 -0.23
N VAL A 53 2.50 15.61 -1.07
CA VAL A 53 1.70 14.45 -0.64
C VAL A 53 2.47 13.61 0.38
N SER A 54 3.74 13.31 0.12
CA SER A 54 4.59 12.55 1.04
C SER A 54 4.70 13.21 2.41
N LYS A 55 4.91 14.53 2.45
CA LYS A 55 4.95 15.29 3.71
C LYS A 55 3.61 15.21 4.46
N GLY A 56 2.49 15.26 3.75
CA GLY A 56 1.17 15.18 4.34
C GLY A 56 0.84 13.79 4.88
N LEU A 57 1.12 12.74 4.11
CA LEU A 57 0.93 11.36 4.53
C LEU A 57 1.85 10.95 5.69
N GLY A 58 3.03 11.57 5.81
CA GLY A 58 3.95 11.42 6.94
C GLY A 58 3.61 12.31 8.14
N GLY A 59 2.61 13.19 8.04
CA GLY A 59 2.20 14.12 9.08
C GLY A 59 1.35 13.48 10.19
N ARG A 60 0.90 14.32 11.15
CA ARG A 60 0.09 13.88 12.30
C ARG A 60 -1.34 13.51 11.93
N ASN A 61 -1.94 14.22 10.97
CA ASN A 61 -3.34 14.09 10.61
C ASN A 61 -3.52 13.89 9.09
N PRO A 62 -3.01 12.78 8.51
CA PRO A 62 -3.14 12.51 7.07
C PRO A 62 -4.61 12.42 6.62
N ASP A 63 -5.51 12.01 7.52
CA ASP A 63 -6.96 12.01 7.35
C ASP A 63 -7.52 13.38 6.96
N ILE A 64 -7.05 14.44 7.63
CA ILE A 64 -7.48 15.82 7.35
C ILE A 64 -7.02 16.25 5.95
N MET A 65 -5.77 15.97 5.60
CA MET A 65 -5.26 16.27 4.27
C MET A 65 -6.07 15.57 3.17
N ILE A 66 -6.28 14.25 3.31
CA ILE A 66 -7.02 13.46 2.31
C ILE A 66 -8.44 13.99 2.17
N ARG A 67 -9.13 14.27 3.28
CA ARG A 67 -10.48 14.86 3.29
C ARG A 67 -10.53 16.16 2.48
N HIS A 68 -9.64 17.11 2.74
CA HIS A 68 -9.63 18.37 2.01
C HIS A 68 -9.27 18.23 0.53
N LEU A 69 -8.38 17.28 0.20
CA LEU A 69 -8.10 16.96 -1.21
C LEU A 69 -9.32 16.33 -1.92
N CYS A 70 -10.12 15.51 -1.22
CA CYS A 70 -11.40 15.02 -1.74
C CYS A 70 -12.40 16.17 -1.90
N GLU A 71 -12.61 17.00 -0.87
CA GLU A 71 -13.59 18.10 -0.85
C GLU A 71 -13.35 19.13 -1.96
N CYS A 72 -12.10 19.41 -2.29
CA CYS A 72 -11.78 20.35 -3.37
C CYS A 72 -11.63 19.68 -4.75
N GLY A 73 -11.72 18.35 -4.85
CA GLY A 73 -11.53 17.57 -6.07
C GLY A 73 -10.07 17.35 -6.49
N ALA A 74 -9.10 17.83 -5.68
CA ALA A 74 -7.69 17.75 -6.02
C ALA A 74 -7.16 16.33 -5.99
N LEU A 75 -7.77 15.41 -5.21
CA LEU A 75 -7.31 14.05 -5.10
C LEU A 75 -7.26 13.34 -6.46
N ASN A 76 -8.30 13.54 -7.30
CA ASN A 76 -8.35 12.94 -8.63
C ASN A 76 -7.36 13.59 -9.62
N GLU A 77 -7.05 14.86 -9.46
CA GLU A 77 -6.03 15.54 -10.29
C GLU A 77 -4.61 15.10 -9.91
N VAL A 78 -4.36 14.87 -8.62
CA VAL A 78 -3.07 14.41 -8.09
C VAL A 78 -2.84 12.92 -8.38
N PHE A 79 -3.90 12.12 -8.27
CA PHE A 79 -3.90 10.70 -8.53
C PHE A 79 -4.97 10.35 -9.58
N PRO A 80 -4.69 10.59 -10.88
CA PRO A 80 -5.66 10.36 -11.94
C PRO A 80 -6.15 8.91 -11.93
N GLY A 81 -7.46 8.75 -11.75
CA GLY A 81 -8.11 7.43 -11.69
C GLY A 81 -8.34 6.86 -10.31
N LEU A 82 -7.90 7.54 -9.27
CA LEU A 82 -8.48 7.36 -7.94
C LEU A 82 -9.88 7.96 -7.85
N ASN A 83 -10.57 8.17 -8.95
CA ASN A 83 -11.85 8.85 -8.98
C ASN A 83 -12.65 8.48 -7.73
N PRO A 84 -12.68 9.28 -6.67
CA PRO A 84 -13.55 9.02 -5.57
C PRO A 84 -14.96 9.21 -6.13
N ASP A 85 -15.58 8.10 -6.55
CA ASP A 85 -17.01 8.04 -6.65
C ASP A 85 -17.54 8.68 -5.36
N PRO A 86 -18.51 9.57 -5.41
CA PRO A 86 -19.15 10.10 -4.21
C PRO A 86 -19.49 8.99 -3.18
N ASP A 87 -19.81 7.79 -3.66
CA ASP A 87 -20.08 6.63 -2.83
C ASP A 87 -18.81 6.02 -2.19
N LEU A 88 -17.61 6.27 -2.75
CA LEU A 88 -16.31 5.83 -2.20
C LEU A 88 -15.60 6.91 -1.37
N SER A 89 -16.19 8.10 -1.22
CA SER A 89 -15.58 9.17 -0.41
C SER A 89 -15.35 8.72 1.05
N GLY A 90 -16.25 7.88 1.58
CA GLY A 90 -16.12 7.26 2.89
C GLY A 90 -14.88 6.37 3.02
N ASP A 91 -14.53 5.60 1.98
CA ASP A 91 -13.38 4.70 2.00
C ASP A 91 -12.07 5.47 2.09
N PHE A 92 -11.96 6.61 1.40
CA PHE A 92 -10.77 7.48 1.49
C PHE A 92 -10.66 8.18 2.83
N VAL A 93 -11.78 8.54 3.47
CA VAL A 93 -11.78 9.08 4.84
C VAL A 93 -11.33 8.00 5.83
N ASN A 94 -11.87 6.80 5.70
CA ASN A 94 -11.49 5.66 6.55
C ASN A 94 -10.01 5.31 6.37
N LEU A 95 -9.50 5.35 5.14
CA LEU A 95 -8.07 5.20 4.89
C LEU A 95 -7.26 6.30 5.57
N GLY A 96 -7.71 7.55 5.51
CA GLY A 96 -7.05 8.66 6.20
C GLY A 96 -6.90 8.38 7.70
N LEU A 97 -7.96 7.87 8.34
CA LEU A 97 -7.94 7.45 9.74
C LEU A 97 -6.97 6.29 9.98
N ALA A 98 -6.96 5.28 9.11
CA ALA A 98 -6.01 4.17 9.18
C ALA A 98 -4.56 4.64 9.05
N LEU A 99 -4.30 5.58 8.14
CA LEU A 99 -2.97 6.20 7.97
C LEU A 99 -2.53 6.99 9.21
N LYS A 100 -3.46 7.61 9.95
CA LYS A 100 -3.18 8.29 11.21
C LYS A 100 -2.73 7.32 12.30
N GLU A 101 -3.33 6.12 12.33
CA GLU A 101 -2.95 5.04 13.26
C GLU A 101 -1.67 4.29 12.84
N THR A 102 -1.20 4.50 11.60
CA THR A 102 -0.01 3.84 11.07
C THR A 102 1.25 4.32 11.80
N PRO A 103 2.11 3.42 12.31
CA PRO A 103 3.36 3.81 12.94
C PRO A 103 4.23 4.72 12.04
N ASN A 104 4.94 5.66 12.63
CA ASN A 104 5.83 6.56 11.89
C ASN A 104 6.99 5.82 11.21
N SER A 105 7.29 4.58 11.63
CA SER A 105 8.29 3.71 11.02
C SER A 105 7.88 3.18 9.64
N VAL A 106 6.59 3.23 9.28
CA VAL A 106 6.11 2.81 7.97
C VAL A 106 6.51 3.85 6.93
N ALA A 107 7.16 3.40 5.87
CA ALA A 107 7.64 4.27 4.80
C ALA A 107 6.49 5.04 4.12
N THR A 108 6.78 6.26 3.68
CA THR A 108 5.77 7.12 3.03
C THR A 108 5.28 6.51 1.72
N GLU A 109 6.15 5.82 1.00
CA GLU A 109 5.79 5.09 -0.22
C GLU A 109 4.79 3.97 0.05
N SER A 110 4.91 3.27 1.19
CA SER A 110 3.91 2.30 1.64
C SER A 110 2.56 2.96 1.88
N LYS A 111 2.53 4.15 2.45
CA LYS A 111 1.30 4.95 2.64
C LYS A 111 0.68 5.39 1.31
N ILE A 112 1.51 5.73 0.31
CA ILE A 112 1.02 6.01 -1.06
C ILE A 112 0.41 4.74 -1.66
N ILE A 113 1.05 3.58 -1.50
CA ILE A 113 0.48 2.30 -1.97
C ILE A 113 -0.84 1.99 -1.28
N MET A 114 -0.96 2.23 0.02
CA MET A 114 -2.22 2.08 0.75
C MET A 114 -3.31 2.94 0.11
N LEU A 115 -3.03 4.23 -0.16
CA LEU A 115 -3.96 5.13 -0.84
C LEU A 115 -4.40 4.59 -2.21
N LEU A 116 -3.46 4.04 -2.99
CA LEU A 116 -3.74 3.49 -4.31
C LEU A 116 -4.50 2.16 -4.28
N LEU A 117 -4.45 1.43 -3.18
CA LEU A 117 -5.12 0.14 -3.01
C LEU A 117 -6.55 0.25 -2.46
N VAL A 118 -6.96 1.42 -1.94
CA VAL A 118 -8.31 1.63 -1.38
C VAL A 118 -9.41 1.06 -2.30
N PRO A 119 -9.43 1.41 -3.58
CA PRO A 119 -10.48 0.89 -4.45
C PRO A 119 -10.44 -0.63 -4.62
N TYR A 120 -9.29 -1.28 -4.41
CA TYR A 120 -9.14 -2.73 -4.55
C TYR A 120 -9.86 -3.51 -3.45
N PHE A 121 -9.87 -2.96 -2.22
CA PHE A 121 -10.45 -3.61 -1.06
C PHE A 121 -11.91 -3.19 -0.81
N GLY A 122 -12.42 -2.18 -1.54
CA GLY A 122 -13.82 -1.76 -1.48
C GLY A 122 -14.76 -2.80 -2.11
N GLU A 123 -15.92 -3.02 -1.49
CA GLU A 123 -16.91 -4.03 -1.91
C GLU A 123 -17.61 -3.72 -3.26
N HIS A 124 -17.34 -2.55 -3.85
CA HIS A 124 -18.12 -2.01 -4.96
C HIS A 124 -17.53 -2.24 -6.35
N TYR A 125 -16.43 -3.00 -6.48
CA TYR A 125 -15.78 -3.16 -7.79
C TYR A 125 -16.26 -4.36 -8.59
N LEU A 126 -16.89 -4.08 -9.73
CA LEU A 126 -17.18 -5.06 -10.77
C LEU A 126 -15.88 -5.53 -11.47
N PRO A 127 -15.77 -6.79 -11.91
CA PRO A 127 -14.55 -7.35 -12.52
C PRO A 127 -13.97 -6.56 -13.70
N GLU A 128 -14.83 -5.91 -14.49
CA GLU A 128 -14.42 -5.12 -15.68
C GLU A 128 -13.78 -3.78 -15.29
N THR A 129 -14.36 -3.09 -14.30
CA THR A 129 -13.82 -1.84 -13.76
C THR A 129 -12.49 -2.09 -13.05
N TYR A 130 -12.34 -3.22 -12.39
CA TYR A 130 -11.14 -3.66 -11.74
C TYR A 130 -9.92 -3.79 -12.67
N LYS A 131 -10.05 -4.46 -13.83
CA LYS A 131 -8.95 -4.61 -14.80
C LYS A 131 -8.46 -3.26 -15.34
N ARG A 132 -9.40 -2.34 -15.61
CA ARG A 132 -9.09 -0.98 -16.09
C ARG A 132 -8.38 -0.19 -15.00
N TRP A 133 -8.87 -0.28 -13.78
CA TRP A 133 -8.31 0.39 -12.63
C TRP A 133 -6.87 -0.08 -12.34
N ILE A 134 -6.59 -1.40 -12.33
CA ILE A 134 -5.23 -1.92 -12.11
C ILE A 134 -4.22 -1.33 -13.09
N LYS A 135 -4.53 -1.34 -14.40
CA LYS A 135 -3.64 -0.75 -15.40
C LYS A 135 -3.36 0.73 -15.13
N GLN A 136 -4.37 1.43 -14.67
CA GLN A 136 -4.27 2.85 -14.33
C GLN A 136 -3.38 3.07 -13.10
N GLN A 137 -3.46 2.22 -12.08
CA GLN A 137 -2.61 2.30 -10.90
C GLN A 137 -1.13 1.96 -11.19
N GLU A 138 -0.87 0.97 -12.03
CA GLU A 138 0.49 0.67 -12.49
C GLU A 138 1.11 1.85 -13.25
N TYR A 139 0.31 2.51 -14.11
CA TYR A 139 0.73 3.74 -14.76
C TYR A 139 1.03 4.84 -13.75
N LEU A 140 0.15 5.03 -12.77
CA LEU A 140 0.26 6.06 -11.76
C LEU A 140 1.49 5.87 -10.86
N LEU A 141 1.79 4.65 -10.45
CA LEU A 141 3.01 4.34 -9.68
C LEU A 141 4.29 4.68 -10.46
N LYS A 142 4.29 4.42 -11.77
CA LYS A 142 5.41 4.81 -12.65
C LYS A 142 5.48 6.33 -12.82
N TYR A 143 4.32 6.97 -13.02
CA TYR A 143 4.20 8.42 -13.12
C TYR A 143 4.73 9.11 -11.87
N LEU A 144 4.37 8.62 -10.69
CA LEU A 144 4.84 9.12 -9.40
C LEU A 144 6.31 8.79 -9.12
N LYS A 145 7.00 8.09 -10.04
CA LYS A 145 8.40 7.67 -9.90
C LYS A 145 8.66 6.85 -8.62
N ILE A 146 7.67 6.08 -8.21
CA ILE A 146 7.79 5.17 -7.07
C ILE A 146 8.85 4.11 -7.39
N SER A 147 9.68 3.78 -6.42
CA SER A 147 10.80 2.85 -6.65
C SER A 147 10.31 1.45 -7.06
N SER A 148 11.17 0.72 -7.77
CA SER A 148 10.86 -0.64 -8.25
C SER A 148 10.51 -1.63 -7.12
N MET A 149 11.02 -1.39 -5.91
CA MET A 149 10.67 -2.17 -4.73
C MET A 149 9.18 -2.03 -4.40
N TYR A 150 8.66 -0.81 -4.36
CA TYR A 150 7.26 -0.55 -4.03
C TYR A 150 6.31 -0.92 -5.18
N LEU A 151 6.76 -0.84 -6.44
CA LEU A 151 6.03 -1.45 -7.56
C LEU A 151 5.86 -2.96 -7.36
N LYS A 152 6.90 -3.63 -6.88
CA LYS A 152 6.85 -5.07 -6.58
C LYS A 152 5.91 -5.36 -5.39
N ILE A 153 5.94 -4.56 -4.34
CA ILE A 153 5.01 -4.64 -3.20
C ILE A 153 3.57 -4.55 -3.69
N PHE A 154 3.24 -3.52 -4.48
CA PHE A 154 1.91 -3.34 -5.05
C PHE A 154 1.45 -4.56 -5.86
N ASN A 155 2.30 -5.06 -6.77
CA ASN A 155 1.98 -6.22 -7.59
C ASN A 155 1.83 -7.51 -6.75
N ASN A 156 2.65 -7.70 -5.74
CA ASN A 156 2.56 -8.84 -4.84
C ASN A 156 1.24 -8.82 -4.05
N ILE A 157 0.84 -7.66 -3.51
CA ILE A 157 -0.45 -7.52 -2.82
C ILE A 157 -1.59 -7.87 -3.78
N LYS A 158 -1.59 -7.28 -4.97
CA LYS A 158 -2.60 -7.53 -5.99
C LYS A 158 -2.74 -9.02 -6.36
N ASN A 159 -1.62 -9.73 -6.46
CA ASN A 159 -1.61 -11.10 -6.98
C ASN A 159 -1.79 -12.14 -5.87
N GLU A 160 -1.33 -11.87 -4.66
CA GLU A 160 -1.25 -12.87 -3.58
C GLU A 160 -2.14 -12.54 -2.37
N GLU A 161 -2.95 -11.48 -2.42
CA GLU A 161 -3.78 -11.06 -1.28
C GLU A 161 -4.68 -12.19 -0.77
N VAL A 162 -5.37 -12.89 -1.68
CA VAL A 162 -6.26 -14.01 -1.33
C VAL A 162 -5.47 -15.15 -0.68
N ASN A 163 -4.29 -15.47 -1.21
CA ASN A 163 -3.42 -16.49 -0.63
C ASN A 163 -2.87 -16.06 0.74
N LEU A 164 -2.50 -14.79 0.90
CA LEU A 164 -2.03 -14.25 2.17
C LEU A 164 -3.13 -14.27 3.23
N ARG A 165 -4.36 -13.91 2.86
CA ARG A 165 -5.52 -13.96 3.75
C ARG A 165 -5.79 -15.36 4.28
N ASN A 166 -5.68 -16.35 3.41
CA ASN A 166 -5.96 -17.75 3.72
C ASN A 166 -4.70 -18.57 4.02
N PHE A 167 -3.55 -17.92 4.17
CA PHE A 167 -2.25 -18.56 4.20
C PHE A 167 -2.16 -19.73 5.17
N LEU A 168 -2.66 -19.56 6.39
CA LEU A 168 -2.58 -20.59 7.43
C LEU A 168 -3.39 -21.86 7.10
N THR A 169 -4.42 -21.73 6.25
CA THR A 169 -5.29 -22.84 5.83
C THR A 169 -4.89 -23.46 4.49
N LEU A 170 -3.90 -22.87 3.79
CA LEU A 170 -3.35 -23.45 2.56
C LEU A 170 -2.60 -24.73 2.88
N ARG A 171 -2.47 -25.62 1.87
CA ARG A 171 -1.53 -26.75 1.92
C ARG A 171 -0.10 -26.22 1.96
N GLU A 172 0.81 -26.99 2.54
CA GLU A 172 2.20 -26.57 2.75
C GLU A 172 2.91 -26.23 1.42
N GLU A 173 2.63 -26.97 0.35
CA GLU A 173 3.14 -26.70 -0.98
C GLU A 173 2.64 -25.33 -1.49
N ASP A 174 1.35 -25.04 -1.35
CA ASP A 174 0.75 -23.76 -1.77
C ASP A 174 1.28 -22.58 -0.92
N LYS A 175 1.53 -22.80 0.38
CA LYS A 175 2.22 -21.84 1.27
C LYS A 175 3.62 -21.53 0.75
N LEU A 176 4.39 -22.58 0.46
CA LEU A 176 5.76 -22.42 -0.01
C LEU A 176 5.82 -21.69 -1.36
N ASP A 177 4.96 -22.04 -2.30
CA ASP A 177 4.85 -21.39 -3.60
C ASP A 177 4.44 -19.91 -3.48
N CYS A 178 3.51 -19.58 -2.58
CA CYS A 178 3.15 -18.20 -2.26
C CYS A 178 4.40 -17.43 -1.78
N LEU A 179 5.18 -17.98 -0.86
CA LEU A 179 6.40 -17.35 -0.35
C LEU A 179 7.47 -17.15 -1.44
N TYR A 180 7.59 -18.09 -2.40
CA TYR A 180 8.46 -17.90 -3.56
C TYR A 180 7.98 -16.76 -4.45
N ARG A 181 6.67 -16.67 -4.76
CA ARG A 181 6.11 -15.57 -5.58
C ARG A 181 6.26 -14.21 -4.89
N LEU A 182 6.19 -14.16 -3.57
CA LEU A 182 6.45 -12.95 -2.76
C LEU A 182 7.94 -12.56 -2.72
N ASP A 183 8.84 -13.40 -3.22
CA ASP A 183 10.31 -13.23 -3.11
C ASP A 183 10.82 -13.23 -1.65
N PHE A 184 10.10 -13.90 -0.75
CA PHE A 184 10.36 -13.92 0.70
C PHE A 184 11.78 -14.33 1.05
N PHE A 185 12.30 -15.35 0.39
CA PHE A 185 13.63 -15.93 0.69
C PHE A 185 14.80 -15.04 0.24
N ARG A 186 14.59 -14.20 -0.76
CA ARG A 186 15.61 -13.30 -1.31
C ARG A 186 15.48 -11.90 -0.77
N ARG A 187 14.25 -11.45 -0.54
CA ARG A 187 13.91 -10.08 -0.14
C ARG A 187 12.82 -10.08 0.94
N PRO A 188 13.12 -10.59 2.15
CA PRO A 188 12.12 -10.71 3.22
C PRO A 188 11.51 -9.35 3.62
N ASN A 189 12.24 -8.24 3.40
CA ASN A 189 11.74 -6.90 3.65
C ASN A 189 10.52 -6.55 2.79
N ILE A 190 10.39 -7.07 1.57
CA ILE A 190 9.21 -6.87 0.72
C ILE A 190 7.98 -7.50 1.37
N THR A 191 8.10 -8.75 1.82
CA THR A 191 7.00 -9.43 2.50
C THR A 191 6.65 -8.75 3.83
N SER A 192 7.65 -8.29 4.58
CA SER A 192 7.43 -7.51 5.80
C SER A 192 6.63 -6.23 5.53
N GLU A 193 6.96 -5.48 4.48
CA GLU A 193 6.19 -4.28 4.10
C GLU A 193 4.76 -4.63 3.65
N ILE A 194 4.56 -5.73 2.92
CA ILE A 194 3.23 -6.22 2.54
C ILE A 194 2.39 -6.48 3.80
N LEU A 195 2.97 -7.16 4.79
CA LEU A 195 2.29 -7.48 6.05
C LEU A 195 2.04 -6.26 6.93
N ASN A 196 2.79 -5.17 6.75
CA ASN A 196 2.51 -3.88 7.37
C ASN A 196 1.34 -3.12 6.70
N ILE A 197 1.14 -3.32 5.41
CA ILE A 197 0.13 -2.61 4.61
C ILE A 197 -1.25 -3.28 4.70
N ILE A 198 -1.31 -4.59 4.46
CA ILE A 198 -2.58 -5.32 4.29
C ILE A 198 -3.51 -5.24 5.52
N PRO A 199 -3.04 -5.34 6.78
CA PRO A 199 -3.92 -5.30 7.96
C PRO A 199 -4.76 -4.04 8.08
N PHE A 200 -4.26 -2.90 7.55
CA PHE A 200 -4.99 -1.64 7.62
C PHE A 200 -6.28 -1.67 6.81
N PHE A 201 -6.28 -2.29 5.64
CA PHE A 201 -7.48 -2.43 4.82
C PHE A 201 -8.54 -3.26 5.52
N TYR A 202 -8.14 -4.37 6.15
CA TYR A 202 -9.09 -5.26 6.82
C TYR A 202 -9.64 -4.69 8.12
N LYS A 203 -8.84 -3.93 8.87
CA LYS A 203 -9.29 -3.25 10.07
C LYS A 203 -10.36 -2.21 9.76
N GLU A 204 -10.12 -1.35 8.78
CA GLU A 204 -11.02 -0.28 8.38
C GLU A 204 -12.30 -0.80 7.71
N PHE A 205 -12.19 -1.82 6.88
CA PHE A 205 -13.34 -2.45 6.22
C PHE A 205 -14.01 -3.53 7.08
N LYS A 206 -13.75 -3.54 8.41
CA LYS A 206 -14.32 -4.49 9.39
C LYS A 206 -14.07 -5.97 9.08
N VAL A 207 -13.07 -6.28 8.27
CA VAL A 207 -12.63 -7.65 8.00
C VAL A 207 -11.59 -8.04 9.04
N MET A 208 -11.70 -9.24 9.61
CA MET A 208 -10.94 -9.71 10.77
C MET A 208 -9.42 -9.48 10.63
N SER A 209 -8.82 -8.75 11.57
CA SER A 209 -7.37 -8.49 11.66
C SER A 209 -6.54 -9.73 12.03
N SER A 210 -7.16 -10.74 12.59
CA SER A 210 -6.54 -11.95 13.16
C SER A 210 -5.64 -12.76 12.20
N PRO A 211 -5.95 -12.97 10.90
CA PRO A 211 -5.12 -13.82 10.04
C PRO A 211 -3.69 -13.29 9.86
N TYR A 212 -3.51 -11.97 9.78
CA TYR A 212 -2.20 -11.38 9.50
C TYR A 212 -1.26 -11.34 10.71
N GLU A 213 -1.80 -11.21 11.93
CA GLU A 213 -1.00 -11.32 13.15
C GLU A 213 -0.47 -12.74 13.32
N CYS A 214 -1.32 -13.75 13.08
CA CYS A 214 -0.94 -15.14 13.07
C CYS A 214 0.10 -15.43 11.97
N LEU A 215 -0.11 -14.87 10.77
CA LEU A 215 0.84 -15.01 9.67
C LEU A 215 2.20 -14.39 9.99
N ASN A 216 2.25 -13.21 10.60
CA ASN A 216 3.50 -12.59 11.04
C ASN A 216 4.27 -13.48 12.03
N LYS A 217 3.59 -14.04 13.03
CA LYS A 217 4.20 -14.96 13.99
C LYS A 217 4.72 -16.21 13.29
N PHE A 218 3.91 -16.80 12.41
CA PHE A 218 4.29 -17.97 11.62
C PHE A 218 5.53 -17.72 10.77
N LEU A 219 5.58 -16.62 10.03
CA LEU A 219 6.73 -16.28 9.18
C LEU A 219 7.99 -15.96 9.98
N SER A 220 7.85 -15.41 11.18
CA SER A 220 8.97 -15.19 12.09
C SER A 220 9.58 -16.53 12.56
N LEU A 221 8.73 -17.48 12.95
CA LEU A 221 9.17 -18.83 13.31
C LEU A 221 9.83 -19.53 12.13
N PHE A 222 9.20 -19.49 10.95
CA PHE A 222 9.73 -20.09 9.73
C PHE A 222 11.09 -19.52 9.33
N SER A 223 11.27 -18.21 9.43
CA SER A 223 12.56 -17.55 9.17
C SER A 223 13.65 -18.00 10.14
N SER A 224 13.31 -18.18 11.42
CA SER A 224 14.23 -18.67 12.44
C SER A 224 14.71 -20.09 12.12
N GLU A 225 13.79 -21.00 11.82
CA GLU A 225 14.11 -22.39 11.48
C GLU A 225 14.97 -22.48 10.20
N ILE A 226 14.62 -21.71 9.14
CA ILE A 226 15.41 -21.66 7.89
C ILE A 226 16.82 -21.15 8.12
N SER A 227 17.02 -20.20 9.03
CA SER A 227 18.36 -19.65 9.29
C SER A 227 19.34 -20.72 9.81
N GLN A 228 18.82 -21.76 10.42
CA GLN A 228 19.61 -22.89 10.92
C GLN A 228 20.07 -23.86 9.80
N LEU A 229 19.33 -23.92 8.67
CA LEU A 229 19.65 -24.80 7.55
C LEU A 229 20.89 -24.41 6.74
N LYS A 230 21.36 -23.18 6.83
CA LYS A 230 22.46 -22.66 5.99
C LYS A 230 23.79 -23.37 6.17
N SER A 231 23.93 -24.23 7.19
CA SER A 231 25.16 -24.94 7.53
C SER A 231 25.34 -26.28 6.82
N GLU A 232 24.34 -26.84 6.11
CA GLU A 232 24.33 -28.22 5.62
C GLU A 232 24.38 -28.36 4.08
N LEU A 233 24.55 -27.27 3.34
CA LEU A 233 24.62 -27.32 1.88
C LEU A 233 25.94 -27.93 1.40
N ASP A 234 25.87 -29.12 0.83
CA ASP A 234 27.00 -29.78 0.17
C ASP A 234 27.32 -29.08 -1.18
N ALA A 235 28.53 -28.53 -1.28
CA ALA A 235 29.03 -27.82 -2.44
C ALA A 235 29.24 -28.70 -3.69
N SER A 236 29.06 -30.00 -3.60
CA SER A 236 29.26 -30.96 -4.70
C SER A 236 28.05 -31.15 -5.61
N LYS A 237 26.85 -30.61 -5.24
CA LYS A 237 25.58 -30.78 -5.96
C LYS A 237 25.44 -29.81 -7.12
N SER A 238 24.76 -30.25 -8.20
CA SER A 238 24.39 -29.37 -9.30
C SER A 238 23.38 -28.29 -8.87
N GLY A 239 23.27 -27.19 -9.63
CA GLY A 239 22.37 -26.08 -9.29
C GLY A 239 20.89 -26.50 -9.17
N ASP A 240 20.43 -27.49 -9.93
CA ASP A 240 19.04 -27.94 -9.88
C ASP A 240 18.81 -28.91 -8.73
N GLU A 241 19.77 -29.78 -8.41
CA GLU A 241 19.74 -30.62 -7.20
C GLU A 241 19.75 -29.79 -5.91
N ILE A 242 20.49 -28.67 -5.88
CA ILE A 242 20.48 -27.73 -4.77
C ILE A 242 19.10 -27.08 -4.63
N LYS A 243 18.47 -26.65 -5.73
CA LYS A 243 17.13 -26.04 -5.69
C LYS A 243 16.09 -27.01 -5.14
N GLU A 244 16.08 -28.25 -5.65
CA GLU A 244 15.15 -29.26 -5.19
C GLU A 244 15.38 -29.61 -3.72
N PHE A 245 16.62 -29.80 -3.31
CA PHE A 245 16.97 -30.02 -1.90
C PHE A 245 16.46 -28.88 -1.00
N VAL A 246 16.75 -27.63 -1.37
CA VAL A 246 16.31 -26.46 -0.60
C VAL A 246 14.78 -26.35 -0.56
N TYR A 247 14.10 -26.71 -1.63
CA TYR A 247 12.64 -26.74 -1.67
C TYR A 247 12.07 -27.77 -0.68
N GLN A 248 12.60 -29.01 -0.70
CA GLN A 248 12.14 -30.09 0.17
C GLN A 248 12.43 -29.79 1.65
N GLU A 249 13.59 -29.24 1.98
CA GLU A 249 13.92 -28.82 3.35
C GLU A 249 12.97 -27.73 3.85
N ARG A 250 12.68 -26.70 3.05
CA ARG A 250 11.72 -25.66 3.40
C ARG A 250 10.31 -26.22 3.59
N LEU A 251 9.90 -27.16 2.73
CA LEU A 251 8.62 -27.84 2.84
C LEU A 251 8.53 -28.68 4.12
N SER A 252 9.60 -29.37 4.48
CA SER A 252 9.71 -30.15 5.74
C SER A 252 9.53 -29.25 6.96
N ILE A 253 10.20 -28.08 6.98
CA ILE A 253 10.05 -27.10 8.06
C ILE A 253 8.62 -26.58 8.12
N LEU A 254 8.00 -26.23 6.97
CA LEU A 254 6.61 -25.80 6.94
C LEU A 254 5.67 -26.85 7.53
N LYS A 255 5.84 -28.12 7.18
CA LYS A 255 5.05 -29.23 7.74
C LYS A 255 5.22 -29.33 9.26
N LYS A 256 6.45 -29.17 9.76
CA LYS A 256 6.75 -29.22 11.21
C LYS A 256 6.09 -28.10 12.02
N ILE A 257 6.03 -26.89 11.48
CA ILE A 257 5.49 -25.71 12.20
C ILE A 257 3.99 -25.48 11.95
N SER A 258 3.39 -26.17 10.98
CA SER A 258 1.95 -26.09 10.70
C SER A 258 1.12 -27.01 11.62
N HIS A 259 1.76 -27.90 12.34
CA HIS A 259 1.17 -28.81 13.35
C HIS A 259 1.56 -28.36 14.75
#